data_ce58758f85c87ef2f03f581eb219579c
#
_entry.id   ce58758f85c87ef2f03f581eb219579c
#
_cell.length_a   1.000
_cell.length_b   1.000
_cell.length_c   1.000
_cell.angle_alpha   90.00
_cell.angle_beta   90.00
_cell.angle_gamma   90.00
#
_symmetry.space_group_name_H-M   'P 1'
#
loop_
_entity.id
_entity.type
_entity.pdbx_description
1 polymer ?
#
loop_
_entity_poly.entity_id
_entity_poly.type
_entity_poly.pdbx_seq_one_letter_code
_entity_poly.pdbx_strand_id
1 'polypeptide(L)'
;MYPFAGGGLKQRPGKPGRTAFHPSPIPPPRVYYRLGKRKGTFSTRLKRGERKIDQTIIGIDHGYYAMKTRHCVFPTGITAYDHEPYTRQDVLEYEGRWYVCGTGRQPLQRDKTASENYYLLTLAAIAKELRQRRMKGQCSVTLAAGLPLTGFGREKGAFEKYLRRSSQPVKYRYEDVPYEVTVTDVKLFPQGYSALALHPELITGEPSVLLMDIGGWTVDLMRLDNAVPNADTCRSLEWGMIRCLDGAREQVRRTMGLSVTDAQIERVLSGLPCALDEKVREVIRQQGRTYTEHLLSAVMEAGFDLKAMPVVMLGGGASVVTRYVREGDRLCRMIPLHDSRINAAGFERLAEQMNVRGQA
;
A
#
# COMPACT_ATOMS: atom_id res chain seq x y z
N MET A 1 -38.13 -69.10 25.63
CA MET A 1 -37.46 -70.39 25.40
C MET A 1 -36.11 -70.14 24.75
N TYR A 2 -35.06 -70.35 25.50
CA TYR A 2 -33.68 -70.56 25.05
C TYR A 2 -33.59 -71.91 24.32
N PRO A 3 -32.46 -72.28 23.67
CA PRO A 3 -31.08 -71.80 23.75
C PRO A 3 -30.20 -72.02 22.48
N PHE A 4 -28.91 -71.61 22.64
CA PHE A 4 -27.63 -72.17 22.16
C PHE A 4 -27.18 -71.88 20.71
N ALA A 5 -25.94 -71.73 20.38
CA ALA A 5 -24.60 -71.61 20.91
C ALA A 5 -23.69 -71.34 19.69
N GLY A 6 -22.69 -70.54 19.79
CA GLY A 6 -21.30 -70.90 20.00
C GLY A 6 -20.45 -70.70 18.74
N GLY A 7 -19.33 -70.04 18.83
CA GLY A 7 -18.28 -70.10 17.82
C GLY A 7 -17.41 -68.85 17.79
N GLY A 8 -16.45 -68.78 18.70
CA GLY A 8 -15.48 -67.71 18.75
C GLY A 8 -14.36 -67.87 17.70
N LEU A 9 -14.01 -66.84 17.05
CA LEU A 9 -12.71 -66.69 16.36
C LEU A 9 -12.08 -65.38 16.81
N LYS A 10 -10.98 -65.53 17.54
CA LYS A 10 -10.10 -64.42 17.96
C LYS A 10 -9.41 -63.88 16.72
N GLN A 11 -9.71 -62.64 16.38
CA GLN A 11 -8.87 -61.82 15.50
C GLN A 11 -8.02 -60.85 16.33
N ARG A 12 -6.70 -60.88 16.09
CA ARG A 12 -5.72 -60.00 16.69
C ARG A 12 -5.89 -58.57 16.10
N PRO A 13 -5.69 -57.49 16.86
CA PRO A 13 -5.77 -56.12 16.33
C PRO A 13 -4.48 -55.81 15.55
N GLY A 14 -4.64 -55.53 14.25
CA GLY A 14 -3.61 -54.94 13.40
C GLY A 14 -3.39 -53.47 13.79
N LYS A 15 -2.14 -53.09 13.97
CA LYS A 15 -1.72 -51.71 14.19
C LYS A 15 -2.08 -50.84 12.96
N PRO A 16 -2.68 -49.65 13.10
CA PRO A 16 -2.81 -48.71 11.99
C PRO A 16 -1.45 -48.07 11.72
N GLY A 17 -0.88 -48.32 10.55
CA GLY A 17 0.26 -47.60 10.02
C GLY A 17 -0.17 -46.14 9.73
N ARG A 18 0.30 -45.19 10.53
CA ARG A 18 0.23 -43.76 10.21
C ARG A 18 1.31 -43.48 9.17
N THR A 19 0.94 -43.44 7.91
CA THR A 19 1.72 -42.70 6.88
C THR A 19 1.46 -41.23 7.09
N ALA A 20 2.41 -40.55 7.72
CA ALA A 20 2.44 -39.07 7.77
C ALA A 20 2.70 -38.57 6.35
N PHE A 21 1.68 -38.05 5.71
CA PHE A 21 1.83 -37.23 4.53
C PHE A 21 2.51 -35.93 4.96
N HIS A 22 3.81 -35.81 4.71
CA HIS A 22 4.51 -34.50 4.73
C HIS A 22 4.26 -33.85 3.36
N PRO A 23 3.47 -32.77 3.28
CA PRO A 23 3.42 -32.01 2.04
C PRO A 23 4.79 -31.35 1.83
N SER A 24 5.40 -31.59 0.68
CA SER A 24 6.59 -30.88 0.25
C SER A 24 6.33 -29.38 0.27
N PRO A 25 7.30 -28.52 0.68
CA PRO A 25 7.11 -27.08 0.69
C PRO A 25 6.80 -26.60 -0.72
N ILE A 26 5.62 -26.00 -0.89
CA ILE A 26 5.21 -25.34 -2.13
C ILE A 26 6.18 -24.18 -2.37
N PRO A 27 6.84 -24.10 -3.53
CA PRO A 27 7.72 -22.97 -3.82
C PRO A 27 6.92 -21.68 -3.83
N PRO A 28 7.50 -20.54 -3.38
CA PRO A 28 6.80 -19.26 -3.36
C PRO A 28 6.28 -18.90 -4.75
N PRO A 29 5.14 -18.19 -4.86
CA PRO A 29 4.48 -17.91 -6.11
C PRO A 29 5.45 -17.26 -7.11
N ARG A 30 5.62 -17.89 -8.27
CA ARG A 30 6.41 -17.34 -9.37
C ARG A 30 5.63 -16.18 -9.98
N VAL A 31 6.04 -14.97 -9.65
CA VAL A 31 5.54 -13.76 -10.31
C VAL A 31 6.05 -13.79 -11.76
N TYR A 32 5.17 -14.16 -12.70
CA TYR A 32 5.50 -14.17 -14.13
C TYR A 32 5.44 -12.74 -14.69
N TYR A 33 6.53 -11.98 -14.49
CA TYR A 33 6.77 -10.82 -15.34
C TYR A 33 7.51 -11.29 -16.60
N ARG A 34 6.87 -11.15 -17.77
CA ARG A 34 7.53 -11.35 -19.05
C ARG A 34 8.55 -10.23 -19.26
N LEU A 35 9.78 -10.47 -18.84
CA LEU A 35 10.91 -9.57 -19.08
C LEU A 35 11.29 -9.67 -20.56
N GLY A 36 11.11 -8.57 -21.29
CA GLY A 36 11.72 -8.41 -22.60
C GLY A 36 13.23 -8.55 -22.50
N LYS A 37 13.81 -9.51 -23.22
CA LYS A 37 15.25 -9.74 -23.27
C LYS A 37 15.95 -8.53 -23.88
N ARG A 38 16.59 -7.69 -23.07
CA ARG A 38 17.67 -6.82 -23.51
C ARG A 38 18.99 -7.45 -23.08
N LYS A 39 19.75 -8.01 -24.03
CA LYS A 39 21.14 -8.38 -23.85
C LYS A 39 21.96 -7.10 -23.78
N GLY A 40 22.61 -6.86 -22.66
CA GLY A 40 23.56 -5.79 -22.48
C GLY A 40 24.46 -6.14 -21.30
N THR A 41 25.58 -6.83 -21.57
CA THR A 41 26.66 -7.05 -20.62
C THR A 41 27.44 -5.74 -20.47
N PHE A 42 27.31 -5.09 -19.31
CA PHE A 42 28.26 -4.05 -18.89
C PHE A 42 29.01 -4.54 -17.66
N SER A 43 30.26 -4.98 -17.90
CA SER A 43 31.26 -5.17 -16.85
C SER A 43 31.99 -3.85 -16.67
N THR A 44 31.69 -3.09 -15.63
CA THR A 44 32.49 -1.92 -15.24
C THR A 44 33.53 -2.32 -14.21
N ARG A 45 34.79 -2.40 -14.65
CA ARG A 45 35.98 -2.50 -13.79
C ARG A 45 36.13 -1.16 -13.05
N LEU A 46 35.86 -1.15 -11.74
CA LEU A 46 36.02 0.03 -10.89
C LEU A 46 37.47 0.51 -10.88
N LYS A 47 37.70 1.77 -11.23
CA LYS A 47 39.00 2.46 -11.08
C LYS A 47 39.24 2.76 -9.60
N ARG A 48 40.49 2.52 -9.15
CA ARG A 48 40.94 2.76 -7.77
C ARG A 48 40.84 4.26 -7.46
N GLY A 49 39.89 4.66 -6.59
CA GLY A 49 39.71 6.05 -6.14
C GLY A 49 38.29 6.60 -6.15
N GLU A 50 37.31 5.89 -6.73
CA GLU A 50 35.92 6.33 -6.71
C GLU A 50 35.29 6.09 -5.33
N ARG A 51 34.76 7.15 -4.73
CA ARG A 51 33.94 7.03 -3.50
C ARG A 51 32.78 6.10 -3.82
N LYS A 52 32.61 5.06 -3.02
CA LYS A 52 31.47 4.16 -3.12
C LYS A 52 30.22 5.01 -2.85
N ILE A 53 29.45 5.29 -3.91
CA ILE A 53 28.16 5.97 -3.77
C ILE A 53 27.22 4.93 -3.19
N ASP A 54 26.65 5.23 -2.04
CA ASP A 54 25.70 4.35 -1.39
C ASP A 54 24.46 4.21 -2.26
N GLN A 55 24.19 2.98 -2.71
CA GLN A 55 23.01 2.66 -3.48
C GLN A 55 21.94 2.12 -2.54
N THR A 56 20.74 2.69 -2.59
CA THR A 56 19.60 2.23 -1.78
C THR A 56 18.34 2.08 -2.62
N ILE A 57 17.48 1.17 -2.20
CA ILE A 57 16.14 1.03 -2.76
C ILE A 57 15.18 1.75 -1.82
N ILE A 58 14.28 2.56 -2.37
CA ILE A 58 13.24 3.25 -1.62
C ILE A 58 11.89 2.92 -2.22
N GLY A 59 11.05 2.26 -1.42
CA GLY A 59 9.65 2.00 -1.75
C GLY A 59 8.80 3.24 -1.48
N ILE A 60 8.04 3.71 -2.49
CA ILE A 60 7.15 4.88 -2.37
C ILE A 60 5.76 4.55 -2.91
N ASP A 61 4.76 4.63 -2.04
CA ASP A 61 3.35 4.57 -2.41
C ASP A 61 2.82 6.00 -2.59
N HIS A 62 2.53 6.35 -3.85
CA HIS A 62 1.99 7.65 -4.26
C HIS A 62 0.46 7.62 -4.14
N GLY A 63 -0.06 7.63 -2.92
CA GLY A 63 -1.50 7.66 -2.67
C GLY A 63 -2.14 9.01 -3.01
N TYR A 64 -3.46 9.05 -3.17
CA TYR A 64 -4.20 10.30 -3.38
C TYR A 64 -4.33 11.14 -2.10
N TYR A 65 -4.31 10.50 -0.94
CA TYR A 65 -4.46 11.15 0.35
C TYR A 65 -3.11 11.36 1.05
N ALA A 66 -2.22 10.37 1.00
CA ALA A 66 -0.92 10.43 1.64
C ALA A 66 0.15 9.75 0.79
N MET A 67 1.35 10.32 0.82
CA MET A 67 2.60 9.69 0.41
C MET A 67 3.06 8.75 1.51
N LYS A 68 3.56 7.58 1.14
CA LYS A 68 4.05 6.59 2.10
C LYS A 68 5.36 6.01 1.62
N THR A 69 6.29 5.86 2.54
CA THR A 69 7.52 5.07 2.36
C THR A 69 7.52 3.94 3.36
N ARG A 70 8.58 3.17 3.43
CA ARG A 70 8.72 2.14 4.45
C ARG A 70 8.63 2.68 5.88
N HIS A 71 9.14 3.90 6.13
CA HIS A 71 9.23 4.48 7.47
C HIS A 71 8.41 5.75 7.67
N CYS A 72 7.92 6.38 6.61
CA CYS A 72 7.25 7.67 6.68
C CYS A 72 5.85 7.62 6.06
N VAL A 73 4.96 8.45 6.61
CA VAL A 73 3.63 8.78 6.04
C VAL A 73 3.43 10.27 6.17
N PHE A 74 3.00 10.94 5.12
CA PHE A 74 2.65 12.36 5.15
C PHE A 74 1.59 12.68 4.09
N PRO A 75 0.71 13.69 4.32
CA PRO A 75 -0.33 14.08 3.39
C PRO A 75 0.23 14.54 2.04
N THR A 76 -0.58 14.45 0.97
CA THR A 76 -0.17 14.83 -0.40
C THR A 76 -0.27 16.33 -0.68
N GLY A 77 -0.77 17.14 0.24
CA GLY A 77 -0.85 18.58 0.06
C GLY A 77 0.53 19.19 -0.16
N ILE A 78 0.60 20.13 -1.09
CA ILE A 78 1.81 20.89 -1.41
C ILE A 78 1.43 22.32 -1.74
N THR A 79 2.14 23.27 -1.15
CA THR A 79 1.96 24.70 -1.38
C THR A 79 3.27 25.30 -1.85
N ALA A 80 3.25 25.96 -3.02
CA ALA A 80 4.41 26.66 -3.58
C ALA A 80 4.51 28.09 -3.02
N TYR A 81 5.74 28.55 -2.83
CA TYR A 81 6.08 29.90 -2.39
C TYR A 81 7.19 30.47 -3.29
N ASP A 82 7.05 31.76 -3.64
CA ASP A 82 8.06 32.47 -4.43
C ASP A 82 9.18 33.06 -3.55
N HIS A 83 9.07 32.92 -2.23
CA HIS A 83 10.05 33.33 -1.21
C HIS A 83 10.10 32.30 -0.09
N GLU A 84 11.12 32.35 0.74
CA GLU A 84 11.28 31.42 1.86
C GLU A 84 10.09 31.51 2.82
N PRO A 85 9.38 30.39 3.10
CA PRO A 85 8.26 30.36 4.02
C PRO A 85 8.75 30.54 5.48
N TYR A 86 7.90 31.07 6.35
CA TYR A 86 8.23 31.26 7.77
C TYR A 86 8.49 29.93 8.53
N THR A 87 7.94 28.83 8.05
CA THR A 87 8.18 27.48 8.62
C THR A 87 9.43 26.88 7.99
N ARG A 88 10.17 26.10 8.78
CA ARG A 88 11.26 25.27 8.28
C ARG A 88 10.86 23.79 8.13
N GLN A 89 9.79 23.42 8.81
CA GLN A 89 9.32 22.05 8.78
C GLN A 89 8.66 21.73 7.45
N ASP A 90 9.01 20.56 6.88
CA ASP A 90 8.47 20.04 5.63
C ASP A 90 8.71 20.93 4.40
N VAL A 91 9.70 21.82 4.45
CA VAL A 91 10.07 22.71 3.36
C VAL A 91 11.03 22.02 2.41
N LEU A 92 10.64 21.94 1.14
CA LEU A 92 11.45 21.54 0.00
C LEU A 92 11.86 22.80 -0.78
N GLU A 93 13.17 23.01 -0.98
CA GLU A 93 13.73 23.99 -1.90
C GLU A 93 14.24 23.26 -3.14
N TYR A 94 13.65 23.58 -4.29
CA TYR A 94 13.99 22.93 -5.56
C TYR A 94 13.90 23.96 -6.70
N GLU A 95 14.93 24.04 -7.53
CA GLU A 95 15.03 24.96 -8.67
C GLU A 95 14.72 26.43 -8.32
N GLY A 96 15.20 26.87 -7.15
CA GLY A 96 15.04 28.27 -6.69
C GLY A 96 13.64 28.62 -6.20
N ARG A 97 12.78 27.65 -5.96
CA ARG A 97 11.43 27.81 -5.39
C ARG A 97 11.29 26.99 -4.12
N TRP A 98 10.38 27.42 -3.27
CA TRP A 98 10.06 26.74 -2.01
C TRP A 98 8.69 26.08 -2.06
N TYR A 99 8.60 24.92 -1.44
CA TYR A 99 7.37 24.14 -1.37
C TYR A 99 7.20 23.61 0.05
N VAL A 100 6.05 23.87 0.68
CA VAL A 100 5.69 23.20 1.94
C VAL A 100 4.93 21.94 1.60
N CYS A 101 5.54 20.78 1.92
CA CYS A 101 5.03 19.45 1.60
C CYS A 101 4.30 18.83 2.80
N GLY A 102 3.15 18.18 2.56
CA GLY A 102 2.44 17.45 3.63
C GLY A 102 1.39 18.28 4.37
N THR A 103 0.97 19.41 3.83
CA THR A 103 -0.09 20.27 4.40
C THR A 103 -1.42 20.05 3.68
N GLY A 104 -2.31 19.28 4.30
CA GLY A 104 -3.59 18.95 3.68
C GLY A 104 -3.46 17.93 2.54
N ARG A 105 -4.37 18.00 1.57
CA ARG A 105 -4.41 17.10 0.39
C ARG A 105 -4.50 17.90 -0.90
N GLN A 106 -4.00 17.31 -1.98
CA GLN A 106 -4.17 17.88 -3.31
C GLN A 106 -5.61 17.71 -3.82
N PRO A 107 -6.05 18.57 -4.76
CA PRO A 107 -7.20 18.26 -5.60
C PRO A 107 -6.99 16.92 -6.30
N LEU A 108 -8.07 16.16 -6.48
CA LEU A 108 -8.00 14.88 -7.14
C LEU A 108 -7.49 15.01 -8.57
N GLN A 109 -6.43 14.30 -8.90
CA GLN A 109 -5.90 14.17 -10.25
C GLN A 109 -5.87 12.69 -10.63
N ARG A 110 -6.64 12.30 -11.65
CA ARG A 110 -6.65 10.91 -12.13
C ARG A 110 -5.29 10.49 -12.71
N ASP A 111 -4.61 11.42 -13.37
CA ASP A 111 -3.25 11.23 -13.88
C ASP A 111 -2.22 11.87 -12.93
N LYS A 112 -1.45 11.03 -12.25
CA LYS A 112 -0.40 11.48 -11.32
C LYS A 112 0.76 12.19 -12.01
N THR A 113 0.86 12.10 -13.33
CA THR A 113 1.92 12.74 -14.13
C THR A 113 1.50 14.10 -14.70
N ALA A 114 0.24 14.50 -14.51
CA ALA A 114 -0.32 15.74 -15.08
C ALA A 114 0.27 17.04 -14.48
N SER A 115 0.90 16.96 -13.31
CA SER A 115 1.57 18.08 -12.65
C SER A 115 2.90 17.66 -12.06
N GLU A 116 3.71 18.62 -11.61
CA GLU A 116 4.98 18.33 -10.92
C GLU A 116 4.80 17.90 -9.46
N ASN A 117 3.62 18.03 -8.92
CA ASN A 117 3.37 17.87 -7.49
C ASN A 117 3.82 16.51 -6.95
N TYR A 118 3.50 15.41 -7.63
CA TYR A 118 3.94 14.07 -7.19
C TYR A 118 5.45 13.88 -7.33
N TYR A 119 6.11 14.57 -8.27
CA TYR A 119 7.57 14.53 -8.35
C TYR A 119 8.21 15.28 -7.16
N LEU A 120 7.73 16.47 -6.84
CA LEU A 120 8.20 17.24 -5.68
C LEU A 120 7.96 16.48 -4.37
N LEU A 121 6.79 15.86 -4.22
CA LEU A 121 6.49 14.99 -3.09
C LEU A 121 7.39 13.74 -3.06
N THR A 122 7.83 13.24 -4.22
CA THR A 122 8.81 12.15 -4.31
C THR A 122 10.18 12.60 -3.77
N LEU A 123 10.65 13.81 -4.11
CA LEU A 123 11.87 14.36 -3.53
C LEU A 123 11.79 14.50 -2.00
N ALA A 124 10.66 15.00 -1.50
CA ALA A 124 10.40 15.07 -0.07
C ALA A 124 10.37 13.68 0.59
N ALA A 125 9.72 12.69 -0.06
CA ALA A 125 9.68 11.31 0.42
C ALA A 125 11.06 10.66 0.48
N ILE A 126 11.90 10.88 -0.54
CA ILE A 126 13.29 10.41 -0.56
C ILE A 126 14.08 11.04 0.58
N ALA A 127 13.98 12.37 0.78
CA ALA A 127 14.70 13.06 1.85
C ALA A 127 14.29 12.53 3.24
N LYS A 128 12.97 12.37 3.49
CA LYS A 128 12.45 11.81 4.73
C LYS A 128 12.97 10.37 4.96
N GLU A 129 12.96 9.54 3.93
CA GLU A 129 13.40 8.16 4.02
C GLU A 129 14.92 8.06 4.25
N LEU A 130 15.73 8.83 3.52
CA LEU A 130 17.18 8.88 3.71
C LEU A 130 17.55 9.33 5.14
N ARG A 131 16.81 10.32 5.69
CA ARG A 131 16.98 10.74 7.08
C ARG A 131 16.71 9.60 8.07
N GLN A 132 15.63 8.85 7.89
CA GLN A 132 15.31 7.69 8.74
C GLN A 132 16.40 6.62 8.67
N ARG A 133 17.00 6.45 7.49
CA ARG A 133 18.12 5.52 7.28
C ARG A 133 19.48 6.10 7.69
N ARG A 134 19.52 7.33 8.19
CA ARG A 134 20.76 8.05 8.58
C ARG A 134 21.76 8.22 7.43
N MET A 135 21.25 8.24 6.19
CA MET A 135 22.04 8.50 4.98
C MET A 135 22.06 9.99 4.68
N LYS A 136 23.21 10.53 4.26
CA LYS A 136 23.40 11.95 3.99
C LYS A 136 24.24 12.15 2.72
N GLY A 137 24.08 13.32 2.11
CA GLY A 137 24.92 13.76 0.97
C GLY A 137 24.50 13.16 -0.34
N GLN A 138 25.46 12.65 -1.12
CA GLN A 138 25.21 12.10 -2.44
C GLN A 138 24.78 10.64 -2.36
N CYS A 139 23.61 10.34 -2.92
CA CYS A 139 23.01 9.01 -2.88
C CYS A 139 22.52 8.58 -4.27
N SER A 140 22.73 7.31 -4.60
CA SER A 140 22.08 6.64 -5.74
C SER A 140 20.87 5.86 -5.26
N VAL A 141 19.70 6.13 -5.86
CA VAL A 141 18.43 5.57 -5.42
C VAL A 141 17.76 4.79 -6.55
N THR A 142 17.38 3.55 -6.28
CA THR A 142 16.38 2.84 -7.07
C THR A 142 15.02 3.09 -6.45
N LEU A 143 14.11 3.70 -7.19
CA LEU A 143 12.73 3.90 -6.75
C LEU A 143 11.91 2.63 -7.02
N ALA A 144 11.19 2.16 -6.01
CA ALA A 144 10.20 1.11 -6.14
C ALA A 144 8.82 1.73 -5.87
N ALA A 145 7.98 1.83 -6.89
CA ALA A 145 6.69 2.51 -6.77
C ALA A 145 5.55 1.61 -7.28
N GLY A 146 4.31 2.04 -7.06
CA GLY A 146 3.15 1.25 -7.44
C GLY A 146 2.06 2.00 -8.17
N LEU A 147 1.31 1.23 -8.98
CA LEU A 147 0.12 1.68 -9.67
C LEU A 147 -1.02 0.68 -9.43
N PRO A 148 -2.28 1.14 -9.44
CA PRO A 148 -3.44 0.25 -9.41
C PRO A 148 -3.36 -0.78 -10.56
N LEU A 149 -3.74 -2.03 -10.28
CA LEU A 149 -3.63 -3.10 -11.28
C LEU A 149 -4.48 -2.81 -12.53
N THR A 150 -5.64 -2.19 -12.36
CA THR A 150 -6.55 -1.80 -13.45
C THR A 150 -5.93 -0.83 -14.47
N GLY A 151 -5.00 0.03 -14.03
CA GLY A 151 -4.28 1.01 -14.87
C GLY A 151 -2.84 0.62 -15.21
N PHE A 152 -2.31 -0.42 -14.58
CA PHE A 152 -0.87 -0.72 -14.56
C PHE A 152 -0.22 -0.76 -15.95
N GLY A 153 -0.80 -1.50 -16.89
CA GLY A 153 -0.26 -1.65 -18.24
C GLY A 153 -0.24 -0.33 -19.03
N ARG A 154 -1.24 0.50 -18.84
CA ARG A 154 -1.43 1.79 -19.54
C ARG A 154 -0.50 2.88 -18.99
N GLU A 155 -0.34 2.93 -17.67
CA GLU A 155 0.26 4.07 -16.97
C GLU A 155 1.75 3.88 -16.64
N LYS A 156 2.24 2.62 -16.57
CA LYS A 156 3.60 2.32 -16.09
C LYS A 156 4.70 3.06 -16.85
N GLY A 157 4.62 3.15 -18.18
CA GLY A 157 5.67 3.78 -18.98
C GLY A 157 5.76 5.29 -18.76
N ALA A 158 4.61 5.97 -18.68
CA ALA A 158 4.53 7.40 -18.39
C ALA A 158 5.00 7.70 -16.96
N PHE A 159 4.58 6.89 -15.99
CA PHE A 159 4.92 7.08 -14.59
C PHE A 159 6.39 6.78 -14.30
N GLU A 160 6.97 5.74 -14.91
CA GLU A 160 8.40 5.46 -14.85
C GLU A 160 9.22 6.65 -15.36
N LYS A 161 8.89 7.18 -16.56
CA LYS A 161 9.56 8.35 -17.14
C LYS A 161 9.40 9.59 -16.26
N TYR A 162 8.21 9.80 -15.71
CA TYR A 162 7.92 10.92 -14.82
C TYR A 162 8.79 10.90 -13.54
N LEU A 163 8.95 9.76 -12.89
CA LEU A 163 9.76 9.62 -11.68
C LEU A 163 11.25 9.67 -11.97
N ARG A 164 11.69 9.14 -13.11
CA ARG A 164 13.11 9.10 -13.47
C ARG A 164 13.65 10.44 -13.94
N ARG A 165 12.88 11.21 -14.70
CA ARG A 165 13.18 12.50 -15.37
C ARG A 165 14.58 12.59 -15.99
N SER A 166 15.65 12.41 -15.21
CA SER A 166 17.03 12.58 -15.61
C SER A 166 17.92 11.49 -15.04
N SER A 167 18.99 11.17 -15.74
CA SER A 167 20.11 10.34 -15.23
C SER A 167 21.13 11.17 -14.46
N GLN A 168 21.00 12.50 -14.47
CA GLN A 168 21.87 13.41 -13.73
C GLN A 168 21.40 13.53 -12.27
N PRO A 169 22.32 13.81 -11.34
CA PRO A 169 21.97 14.07 -9.96
C PRO A 169 21.02 15.26 -9.83
N VAL A 170 19.96 15.07 -9.06
CA VAL A 170 19.01 16.13 -8.70
C VAL A 170 19.45 16.73 -7.37
N LYS A 171 19.69 18.05 -7.38
CA LYS A 171 20.09 18.82 -6.19
C LYS A 171 18.90 19.57 -5.63
N TYR A 172 18.66 19.40 -4.35
CA TYR A 172 17.59 20.08 -3.63
C TYR A 172 17.92 20.18 -2.15
N ARG A 173 17.18 21.00 -1.41
CA ARG A 173 17.24 21.05 0.05
C ARG A 173 15.89 20.61 0.63
N TYR A 174 15.95 19.90 1.72
CA TYR A 174 14.75 19.56 2.48
C TYR A 174 14.99 19.84 3.97
N GLU A 175 14.19 20.75 4.52
CA GLU A 175 14.38 21.28 5.89
C GLU A 175 15.85 21.71 6.12
N ASP A 176 16.33 22.58 5.27
CA ASP A 176 17.71 23.12 5.22
C ASP A 176 18.84 22.09 4.99
N VAL A 177 18.54 20.82 4.92
CA VAL A 177 19.54 19.78 4.63
C VAL A 177 19.70 19.62 3.12
N PRO A 178 20.93 19.75 2.57
CA PRO A 178 21.18 19.53 1.15
C PRO A 178 21.20 18.04 0.81
N TYR A 179 20.58 17.71 -0.32
CA TYR A 179 20.57 16.38 -0.93
C TYR A 179 21.04 16.46 -2.38
N GLU A 180 21.79 15.45 -2.80
CA GLU A 180 22.15 15.21 -4.19
C GLU A 180 21.81 13.76 -4.52
N VAL A 181 20.70 13.56 -5.25
CA VAL A 181 20.13 12.22 -5.47
C VAL A 181 20.14 11.89 -6.95
N THR A 182 20.70 10.74 -7.29
CA THR A 182 20.60 10.16 -8.63
C THR A 182 19.59 9.02 -8.62
N VAL A 183 18.50 9.17 -9.36
CA VAL A 183 17.54 8.07 -9.57
C VAL A 183 18.10 7.16 -10.67
N THR A 184 18.74 6.06 -10.26
CA THR A 184 19.41 5.12 -11.18
C THR A 184 18.43 4.20 -11.89
N ASP A 185 17.34 3.84 -11.22
CA ASP A 185 16.31 2.97 -11.76
C ASP A 185 14.95 3.23 -11.11
N VAL A 186 13.86 2.90 -11.84
CA VAL A 186 12.48 2.94 -11.34
C VAL A 186 11.83 1.61 -11.62
N LYS A 187 11.42 0.93 -10.57
CA LYS A 187 10.71 -0.35 -10.64
C LYS A 187 9.25 -0.15 -10.24
N LEU A 188 8.33 -0.54 -11.11
CA LEU A 188 6.90 -0.38 -10.86
C LEU A 188 6.22 -1.72 -10.59
N PHE A 189 5.36 -1.72 -9.58
CA PHE A 189 4.66 -2.90 -9.07
C PHE A 189 3.15 -2.64 -8.97
N PRO A 190 2.31 -3.70 -9.03
CA PRO A 190 0.89 -3.58 -8.75
C PRO A 190 0.66 -3.26 -7.27
N GLN A 191 -0.13 -2.22 -6.98
CA GLN A 191 -0.61 -1.92 -5.62
C GLN A 191 -1.47 -3.09 -5.09
N GLY A 192 -1.59 -3.18 -3.79
CA GLY A 192 -2.31 -4.25 -3.12
C GLY A 192 -1.56 -5.58 -3.16
N TYR A 193 -1.39 -6.17 -4.34
CA TYR A 193 -0.69 -7.47 -4.49
C TYR A 193 0.76 -7.43 -3.97
N SER A 194 1.46 -6.33 -4.14
CA SER A 194 2.84 -6.18 -3.66
C SER A 194 2.96 -6.24 -2.14
N ALA A 195 1.92 -5.84 -1.41
CA ALA A 195 1.87 -5.96 0.04
C ALA A 195 1.93 -7.43 0.50
N LEU A 196 1.38 -8.35 -0.30
CA LEU A 196 1.40 -9.79 0.00
C LEU A 196 2.79 -10.42 -0.15
N ALA A 197 3.76 -9.73 -0.77
CA ALA A 197 5.16 -10.18 -0.77
C ALA A 197 5.76 -10.21 0.65
N LEU A 198 5.17 -9.50 1.60
CA LEU A 198 5.55 -9.50 3.02
C LEU A 198 4.78 -10.54 3.83
N HIS A 199 3.66 -11.03 3.31
CA HIS A 199 2.71 -11.93 3.97
C HIS A 199 2.24 -13.04 3.04
N PRO A 200 3.15 -13.87 2.49
CA PRO A 200 2.78 -14.94 1.57
C PRO A 200 1.88 -16.00 2.23
N GLU A 201 1.94 -16.14 3.55
CA GLU A 201 1.10 -17.06 4.33
C GLU A 201 -0.39 -16.74 4.25
N LEU A 202 -0.77 -15.49 3.94
CA LEU A 202 -2.18 -15.09 3.87
C LEU A 202 -2.90 -15.60 2.61
N ILE A 203 -2.15 -15.96 1.59
CA ILE A 203 -2.66 -16.41 0.30
C ILE A 203 -2.31 -17.87 -0.01
N THR A 204 -1.49 -18.52 0.83
CA THR A 204 -1.16 -19.93 0.70
C THR A 204 -2.12 -20.74 1.56
N GLY A 205 -2.72 -21.76 0.99
CA GLY A 205 -3.65 -22.64 1.71
C GLY A 205 -5.14 -22.34 1.51
N GLU A 206 -5.47 -21.20 0.89
CA GLU A 206 -6.84 -20.87 0.50
C GLU A 206 -6.97 -20.90 -1.03
N PRO A 207 -8.00 -21.56 -1.58
CA PRO A 207 -8.18 -21.63 -3.03
C PRO A 207 -8.52 -20.27 -3.65
N SER A 208 -9.20 -19.42 -2.91
CA SER A 208 -9.54 -18.06 -3.34
C SER A 208 -9.49 -17.08 -2.17
N VAL A 209 -8.89 -15.91 -2.40
CA VAL A 209 -8.78 -14.81 -1.42
C VAL A 209 -9.14 -13.51 -2.12
N LEU A 210 -9.99 -12.69 -1.50
CA LEU A 210 -10.21 -11.33 -1.97
C LEU A 210 -9.21 -10.37 -1.31
N LEU A 211 -8.48 -9.65 -2.14
CA LEU A 211 -7.66 -8.52 -1.71
C LEU A 211 -8.46 -7.22 -1.87
N MET A 212 -8.54 -6.42 -0.80
CA MET A 212 -9.21 -5.13 -0.76
C MET A 212 -8.23 -4.07 -0.27
N ASP A 213 -7.70 -3.25 -1.18
CA ASP A 213 -6.82 -2.11 -0.85
C ASP A 213 -7.67 -0.84 -0.73
N ILE A 214 -7.86 -0.38 0.50
CA ILE A 214 -8.71 0.77 0.83
C ILE A 214 -7.85 2.02 0.89
N GLY A 215 -7.71 2.67 -0.26
CA GLY A 215 -6.94 3.88 -0.45
C GLY A 215 -7.66 5.17 -0.05
N GLY A 216 -7.05 6.31 -0.39
CA GLY A 216 -7.65 7.63 -0.16
C GLY A 216 -8.82 7.92 -1.09
N TRP A 217 -8.69 7.63 -2.38
CA TRP A 217 -9.73 7.88 -3.38
C TRP A 217 -10.44 6.61 -3.83
N THR A 218 -9.70 5.54 -4.10
CA THR A 218 -10.23 4.26 -4.58
C THR A 218 -10.14 3.18 -3.53
N VAL A 219 -10.98 2.17 -3.71
CA VAL A 219 -10.83 0.84 -3.16
C VAL A 219 -10.57 -0.10 -4.32
N ASP A 220 -9.38 -0.68 -4.32
CA ASP A 220 -8.95 -1.59 -5.38
C ASP A 220 -9.18 -3.04 -4.93
N LEU A 221 -9.90 -3.79 -5.75
CA LEU A 221 -10.33 -5.16 -5.50
C LEU A 221 -9.66 -6.11 -6.46
N MET A 222 -9.22 -7.26 -5.94
CA MET A 222 -8.61 -8.31 -6.73
C MET A 222 -8.84 -9.66 -6.06
N ARG A 223 -9.37 -10.63 -6.80
CA ARG A 223 -9.37 -12.02 -6.34
C ARG A 223 -8.06 -12.68 -6.72
N LEU A 224 -7.50 -13.42 -5.78
CA LEU A 224 -6.39 -14.32 -6.03
C LEU A 224 -6.95 -15.75 -6.05
N ASP A 225 -6.66 -16.50 -7.08
CA ASP A 225 -7.01 -17.92 -7.21
C ASP A 225 -5.71 -18.73 -7.10
N ASN A 226 -5.61 -19.60 -6.09
CA ASN A 226 -4.37 -20.34 -5.75
C ASN A 226 -3.13 -19.43 -5.66
N ALA A 227 -3.26 -18.30 -4.95
CA ALA A 227 -2.24 -17.28 -4.76
C ALA A 227 -1.84 -16.49 -6.03
N VAL A 228 -2.53 -16.67 -7.15
CA VAL A 228 -2.28 -15.97 -8.41
C VAL A 228 -3.36 -14.90 -8.65
N PRO A 229 -2.98 -13.65 -8.94
CA PRO A 229 -3.95 -12.60 -9.28
C PRO A 229 -4.81 -12.97 -10.48
N ASN A 230 -6.12 -12.89 -10.31
CA ASN A 230 -7.08 -13.07 -11.40
C ASN A 230 -7.42 -11.69 -12.00
N ALA A 231 -6.81 -11.39 -13.16
CA ALA A 231 -6.93 -10.07 -13.79
C ALA A 231 -8.38 -9.70 -14.16
N ASP A 232 -9.22 -10.68 -14.52
CA ASP A 232 -10.61 -10.45 -14.89
C ASP A 232 -11.48 -9.97 -13.73
N THR A 233 -11.00 -10.17 -12.50
CA THR A 233 -11.70 -9.76 -11.28
C THR A 233 -11.25 -8.40 -10.76
N CYS A 234 -10.22 -7.78 -11.36
CA CYS A 234 -9.72 -6.50 -10.88
C CYS A 234 -10.76 -5.40 -11.07
N ARG A 235 -11.09 -4.70 -9.98
CA ARG A 235 -12.00 -3.55 -9.98
C ARG A 235 -11.40 -2.43 -9.16
N SER A 236 -11.71 -1.20 -9.54
CA SER A 236 -11.36 0.01 -8.79
C SER A 236 -12.64 0.80 -8.55
N LEU A 237 -13.05 0.90 -7.29
CA LEU A 237 -14.25 1.60 -6.87
C LEU A 237 -13.89 2.96 -6.30
N GLU A 238 -14.60 4.03 -6.68
CA GLU A 238 -14.39 5.38 -6.11
C GLU A 238 -15.04 5.48 -4.71
N TRP A 239 -14.62 4.59 -3.82
CA TRP A 239 -15.10 4.44 -2.43
C TRP A 239 -13.98 4.60 -1.40
N GLY A 240 -12.91 5.36 -1.71
CA GLY A 240 -11.81 5.58 -0.77
C GLY A 240 -12.17 6.44 0.44
N MET A 241 -11.25 6.54 1.39
CA MET A 241 -11.43 7.21 2.69
C MET A 241 -11.81 8.68 2.60
N ILE A 242 -11.43 9.38 1.54
CA ILE A 242 -11.82 10.80 1.32
C ILE A 242 -13.34 10.94 1.35
N ARG A 243 -14.07 9.98 0.78
CA ARG A 243 -15.53 9.98 0.79
C ARG A 243 -16.11 9.88 2.21
N CYS A 244 -15.49 9.07 3.08
CA CYS A 244 -15.86 8.98 4.49
C CYS A 244 -15.61 10.29 5.22
N LEU A 245 -14.44 10.90 5.02
CA LEU A 245 -14.03 12.16 5.66
C LEU A 245 -14.94 13.32 5.23
N ASP A 246 -15.21 13.46 3.93
CA ASP A 246 -16.07 14.49 3.40
C ASP A 246 -17.52 14.33 3.89
N GLY A 247 -18.03 13.09 3.92
CA GLY A 247 -19.34 12.79 4.48
C GLY A 247 -19.44 13.15 5.98
N ALA A 248 -18.41 12.82 6.76
CA ALA A 248 -18.37 13.16 8.19
C ALA A 248 -18.34 14.68 8.42
N ARG A 249 -17.52 15.40 7.64
CA ARG A 249 -17.43 16.86 7.70
C ARG A 249 -18.77 17.52 7.36
N GLU A 250 -19.41 17.06 6.30
CA GLU A 250 -20.72 17.58 5.87
C GLU A 250 -21.81 17.29 6.90
N GLN A 251 -21.86 16.11 7.48
CA GLN A 251 -22.83 15.77 8.51
C GLN A 251 -22.66 16.62 9.78
N VAL A 252 -21.43 16.82 10.25
CA VAL A 252 -21.16 17.68 11.41
C VAL A 252 -21.56 19.11 11.10
N ARG A 253 -21.25 19.62 9.90
CA ARG A 253 -21.64 20.97 9.48
C ARG A 253 -23.17 21.14 9.44
N ARG A 254 -23.89 20.16 8.88
CA ARG A 254 -25.37 20.22 8.74
C ARG A 254 -26.10 20.11 10.07
N THR A 255 -25.62 19.22 10.95
CA THR A 255 -26.35 18.91 12.19
C THR A 255 -25.97 19.81 13.35
N MET A 256 -24.76 20.36 13.35
CA MET A 256 -24.22 21.12 14.49
C MET A 256 -23.67 22.50 14.14
N GLY A 257 -23.60 22.85 12.85
CA GLY A 257 -23.03 24.12 12.39
C GLY A 257 -21.50 24.23 12.62
N LEU A 258 -20.82 23.12 12.93
CA LEU A 258 -19.39 23.14 13.26
C LEU A 258 -18.53 22.70 12.05
N SER A 259 -17.32 23.25 12.01
CA SER A 259 -16.27 22.86 11.06
C SER A 259 -15.24 21.99 11.76
N VAL A 260 -15.00 20.78 11.23
CA VAL A 260 -14.02 19.83 11.76
C VAL A 260 -12.96 19.53 10.70
N THR A 261 -11.72 19.31 11.14
CA THR A 261 -10.59 18.97 10.26
C THR A 261 -10.53 17.48 9.96
N ASP A 262 -9.88 17.09 8.85
CA ASP A 262 -9.62 15.67 8.52
C ASP A 262 -8.92 14.96 9.66
N ALA A 263 -7.90 15.57 10.27
CA ALA A 263 -7.17 15.01 11.39
C ALA A 263 -8.05 14.72 12.62
N GLN A 264 -9.03 15.59 12.91
CA GLN A 264 -9.99 15.36 14.00
C GLN A 264 -10.91 14.19 13.67
N ILE A 265 -11.43 14.15 12.44
CA ILE A 265 -12.29 13.05 11.97
C ILE A 265 -11.54 11.72 12.04
N GLU A 266 -10.30 11.65 11.51
CA GLU A 266 -9.46 10.45 11.54
C GLU A 266 -9.18 9.95 12.95
N ARG A 267 -8.89 10.86 13.89
CA ARG A 267 -8.69 10.48 15.30
C ARG A 267 -9.93 9.81 15.87
N VAL A 268 -11.12 10.36 15.61
CA VAL A 268 -12.38 9.78 16.07
C VAL A 268 -12.66 8.43 15.40
N LEU A 269 -12.50 8.34 14.08
CA LEU A 269 -12.72 7.10 13.33
C LEU A 269 -11.73 6.01 13.75
N SER A 270 -10.50 6.36 14.08
CA SER A 270 -9.50 5.43 14.62
C SER A 270 -9.69 5.08 16.10
N GLY A 271 -10.68 5.71 16.78
CA GLY A 271 -10.93 5.49 18.20
C GLY A 271 -9.88 6.10 19.12
N LEU A 272 -9.09 7.06 18.62
CA LEU A 272 -8.11 7.80 19.41
C LEU A 272 -8.77 8.95 20.17
N PRO A 273 -8.24 9.37 21.32
CA PRO A 273 -8.76 10.53 22.06
C PRO A 273 -8.78 11.80 21.20
N CYS A 274 -9.90 12.51 21.24
CA CYS A 274 -10.09 13.77 20.53
C CYS A 274 -10.89 14.74 21.41
N ALA A 275 -10.49 16.02 21.45
CA ALA A 275 -11.12 17.06 22.29
C ALA A 275 -12.46 17.58 21.73
N LEU A 276 -13.05 16.89 20.76
CA LEU A 276 -14.40 17.24 20.27
C LEU A 276 -15.47 16.80 21.29
N ASP A 277 -16.57 17.56 21.32
CA ASP A 277 -17.77 17.19 22.08
C ASP A 277 -18.24 15.76 21.71
N GLU A 278 -18.84 15.04 22.68
CA GLU A 278 -19.25 13.64 22.47
C GLU A 278 -20.32 13.52 21.36
N LYS A 279 -21.22 14.50 21.25
CA LYS A 279 -22.25 14.50 20.19
C LYS A 279 -21.60 14.63 18.80
N VAL A 280 -20.55 15.46 18.66
CA VAL A 280 -19.79 15.58 17.42
C VAL A 280 -19.07 14.29 17.09
N ARG A 281 -18.43 13.67 18.10
CA ARG A 281 -17.74 12.38 17.94
C ARG A 281 -18.70 11.29 17.49
N GLU A 282 -19.92 11.27 18.05
CA GLU A 282 -20.93 10.26 17.68
C GLU A 282 -21.42 10.42 16.24
N VAL A 283 -21.63 11.66 15.77
CA VAL A 283 -21.96 11.93 14.35
C VAL A 283 -20.86 11.37 13.43
N ILE A 284 -19.59 11.60 13.79
CA ILE A 284 -18.45 11.08 13.01
C ILE A 284 -18.42 9.54 13.01
N ARG A 285 -18.63 8.90 14.17
CA ARG A 285 -18.67 7.43 14.26
C ARG A 285 -19.84 6.84 13.47
N GLN A 286 -21.00 7.48 13.52
CA GLN A 286 -22.14 7.06 12.72
C GLN A 286 -21.85 7.13 11.22
N GLN A 287 -21.15 8.16 10.77
CA GLN A 287 -20.71 8.25 9.39
C GLN A 287 -19.71 7.13 9.04
N GLY A 288 -18.81 6.76 9.95
CA GLY A 288 -17.91 5.62 9.77
C GLY A 288 -18.68 4.31 9.57
N ARG A 289 -19.74 4.07 10.36
CA ARG A 289 -20.64 2.91 10.20
C ARG A 289 -21.32 2.91 8.83
N THR A 290 -21.97 4.03 8.49
CA THR A 290 -22.68 4.18 7.20
C THR A 290 -21.75 4.00 6.00
N TYR A 291 -20.57 4.60 6.06
CA TYR A 291 -19.55 4.42 5.01
C TYR A 291 -19.15 2.95 4.85
N THR A 292 -18.89 2.25 5.96
CA THR A 292 -18.49 0.83 5.93
C THR A 292 -19.60 -0.04 5.33
N GLU A 293 -20.85 0.17 5.72
CA GLU A 293 -22.00 -0.56 5.17
C GLU A 293 -22.15 -0.34 3.66
N HIS A 294 -22.03 0.91 3.20
CA HIS A 294 -22.13 1.25 1.78
C HIS A 294 -20.95 0.70 0.98
N LEU A 295 -19.73 0.77 1.51
CA LEU A 295 -18.56 0.19 0.87
C LEU A 295 -18.72 -1.31 0.66
N LEU A 296 -19.11 -2.05 1.70
CA LEU A 296 -19.30 -3.50 1.58
C LEU A 296 -20.44 -3.85 0.60
N SER A 297 -21.50 -3.03 0.55
CA SER A 297 -22.55 -3.18 -0.46
C SER A 297 -22.01 -2.97 -1.88
N ALA A 298 -21.23 -1.91 -2.10
CA ALA A 298 -20.63 -1.63 -3.40
C ALA A 298 -19.65 -2.73 -3.85
N VAL A 299 -18.93 -3.37 -2.91
CA VAL A 299 -18.07 -4.52 -3.19
C VAL A 299 -18.89 -5.73 -3.66
N MET A 300 -20.02 -6.00 -3.02
CA MET A 300 -20.92 -7.08 -3.43
C MET A 300 -21.58 -6.79 -4.80
N GLU A 301 -22.00 -5.55 -5.04
CA GLU A 301 -22.51 -5.11 -6.34
C GLU A 301 -21.47 -5.23 -7.46
N ALA A 302 -20.18 -5.09 -7.13
CA ALA A 302 -19.07 -5.32 -8.05
C ALA A 302 -18.82 -6.81 -8.36
N GLY A 303 -19.62 -7.73 -7.79
CA GLY A 303 -19.61 -9.16 -8.07
C GLY A 303 -18.78 -10.01 -7.10
N PHE A 304 -18.42 -9.49 -5.92
CA PHE A 304 -17.68 -10.25 -4.91
C PHE A 304 -18.59 -10.75 -3.80
N ASP A 305 -18.65 -12.06 -3.63
CA ASP A 305 -19.32 -12.66 -2.47
C ASP A 305 -18.36 -12.72 -1.27
N LEU A 306 -18.55 -11.79 -0.36
CA LEU A 306 -17.72 -11.65 0.84
C LEU A 306 -17.89 -12.80 1.85
N LYS A 307 -18.92 -13.65 1.68
CA LYS A 307 -19.14 -14.84 2.52
C LYS A 307 -18.43 -16.09 1.97
N ALA A 308 -18.03 -16.05 0.70
CA ALA A 308 -17.48 -17.22 0.00
C ALA A 308 -15.96 -17.35 0.14
N MET A 309 -15.25 -16.30 0.54
CA MET A 309 -13.80 -16.32 0.62
C MET A 309 -13.26 -15.37 1.70
N PRO A 310 -12.05 -15.62 2.25
CA PRO A 310 -11.36 -14.67 3.11
C PRO A 310 -11.08 -13.35 2.40
N VAL A 311 -11.16 -12.25 3.16
CA VAL A 311 -10.90 -10.90 2.68
C VAL A 311 -9.66 -10.33 3.38
N VAL A 312 -8.58 -10.12 2.65
CA VAL A 312 -7.39 -9.40 3.13
C VAL A 312 -7.62 -7.92 2.87
N MET A 313 -7.70 -7.15 3.94
CA MET A 313 -7.91 -5.70 3.91
C MET A 313 -6.61 -4.97 4.21
N LEU A 314 -6.24 -4.04 3.36
CA LEU A 314 -5.03 -3.20 3.54
C LEU A 314 -5.31 -1.75 3.11
N GLY A 315 -4.28 -0.92 3.19
CA GLY A 315 -4.39 0.51 2.91
C GLY A 315 -4.81 1.33 4.14
N GLY A 316 -4.85 2.67 3.96
CA GLY A 316 -5.14 3.59 5.06
C GLY A 316 -6.54 3.46 5.67
N GLY A 317 -7.51 2.98 4.90
CA GLY A 317 -8.89 2.80 5.33
C GLY A 317 -9.19 1.44 5.99
N ALA A 318 -8.27 0.48 5.94
CA ALA A 318 -8.52 -0.86 6.49
C ALA A 318 -8.88 -0.84 7.97
N SER A 319 -8.22 -0.01 8.77
CA SER A 319 -8.49 0.14 10.22
C SER A 319 -9.88 0.68 10.51
N VAL A 320 -10.39 1.59 9.68
CA VAL A 320 -11.74 2.17 9.83
C VAL A 320 -12.79 1.11 9.49
N VAL A 321 -12.65 0.45 8.33
CA VAL A 321 -13.61 -0.60 7.93
C VAL A 321 -13.63 -1.73 8.96
N THR A 322 -12.46 -2.19 9.41
CA THR A 322 -12.35 -3.22 10.45
C THR A 322 -13.06 -2.84 11.75
N ARG A 323 -12.98 -1.57 12.15
CA ARG A 323 -13.61 -1.08 13.38
C ARG A 323 -15.13 -1.03 13.29
N TYR A 324 -15.67 -0.70 12.12
CA TYR A 324 -17.10 -0.42 11.95
C TYR A 324 -17.89 -1.53 11.25
N VAL A 325 -17.23 -2.57 10.76
CA VAL A 325 -17.91 -3.76 10.27
C VAL A 325 -18.59 -4.48 11.44
N ARG A 326 -19.81 -4.93 11.25
CA ARG A 326 -20.53 -5.73 12.25
C ARG A 326 -20.15 -7.20 12.09
N GLU A 327 -19.83 -7.87 13.19
CA GLU A 327 -19.58 -9.31 13.20
C GLU A 327 -20.78 -10.07 12.64
N GLY A 328 -20.53 -11.04 11.76
CA GLY A 328 -21.51 -11.99 11.27
C GLY A 328 -22.32 -11.58 10.03
N ASP A 329 -22.33 -10.30 9.65
CA ASP A 329 -23.32 -9.88 8.67
C ASP A 329 -22.94 -10.17 7.21
N ARG A 330 -21.67 -10.09 6.81
CA ARG A 330 -21.33 -10.10 5.37
C ARG A 330 -19.99 -10.72 5.00
N LEU A 331 -19.14 -11.07 5.95
CA LEU A 331 -17.77 -11.53 5.70
C LEU A 331 -17.57 -12.97 6.18
N CYS A 332 -16.89 -13.79 5.37
CA CYS A 332 -16.46 -15.12 5.77
C CYS A 332 -15.36 -15.03 6.84
N ARG A 333 -14.26 -14.38 6.50
CA ARG A 333 -13.11 -14.13 7.37
C ARG A 333 -12.43 -12.84 6.95
N MET A 334 -12.23 -11.93 7.89
CA MET A 334 -11.55 -10.66 7.67
C MET A 334 -10.12 -10.74 8.20
N ILE A 335 -9.15 -10.35 7.37
CA ILE A 335 -7.73 -10.35 7.70
C ILE A 335 -7.20 -8.93 7.46
N PRO A 336 -7.20 -8.06 8.49
CA PRO A 336 -6.72 -6.70 8.32
C PRO A 336 -5.20 -6.60 8.43
N LEU A 337 -4.59 -5.85 7.50
CA LEU A 337 -3.20 -5.41 7.55
C LEU A 337 -3.19 -3.93 7.91
N HIS A 338 -2.94 -3.64 9.19
CA HIS A 338 -3.11 -2.30 9.75
C HIS A 338 -2.00 -1.29 9.38
N ASP A 339 -0.86 -1.75 8.87
CA ASP A 339 0.21 -0.84 8.45
C ASP A 339 -0.14 -0.20 7.10
N SER A 340 -0.50 1.07 7.12
CA SER A 340 -0.81 1.82 5.89
C SER A 340 0.35 1.93 4.91
N ARG A 341 1.60 1.64 5.34
CA ARG A 341 2.82 1.69 4.54
C ARG A 341 3.12 0.37 3.83
N ILE A 342 2.28 -0.63 4.00
CA ILE A 342 2.55 -2.01 3.56
C ILE A 342 2.78 -2.11 2.04
N ASN A 343 2.12 -1.28 1.22
CA ASN A 343 2.38 -1.21 -0.21
C ASN A 343 3.81 -0.76 -0.49
N ALA A 344 4.25 0.35 0.12
CA ALA A 344 5.60 0.88 -0.05
C ALA A 344 6.68 -0.13 0.40
N ALA A 345 6.47 -0.78 1.54
CA ALA A 345 7.35 -1.84 2.03
C ALA A 345 7.37 -3.07 1.09
N GLY A 346 6.22 -3.43 0.54
CA GLY A 346 6.09 -4.51 -0.45
C GLY A 346 6.81 -4.21 -1.77
N PHE A 347 6.71 -2.99 -2.28
CA PHE A 347 7.46 -2.55 -3.47
C PHE A 347 8.97 -2.66 -3.24
N GLU A 348 9.46 -2.16 -2.12
CA GLU A 348 10.86 -2.23 -1.73
C GLU A 348 11.34 -3.68 -1.67
N ARG A 349 10.59 -4.54 -1.00
CA ARG A 349 10.90 -5.97 -0.87
C ARG A 349 10.98 -6.67 -2.22
N LEU A 350 10.03 -6.42 -3.13
CA LEU A 350 10.05 -7.01 -4.47
C LEU A 350 11.23 -6.49 -5.30
N ALA A 351 11.56 -5.20 -5.20
CA ALA A 351 12.72 -4.64 -5.88
C ALA A 351 14.04 -5.22 -5.38
N GLU A 352 14.19 -5.46 -4.06
CA GLU A 352 15.33 -6.16 -3.47
C GLU A 352 15.47 -7.57 -4.03
N GLN A 353 14.38 -8.34 -4.08
CA GLN A 353 14.37 -9.69 -4.62
C GLN A 353 14.77 -9.76 -6.10
N MET A 354 14.34 -8.77 -6.90
CA MET A 354 14.75 -8.67 -8.31
C MET A 354 16.24 -8.42 -8.47
N ASN A 355 16.83 -7.57 -7.62
CA ASN A 355 18.27 -7.26 -7.68
C ASN A 355 19.13 -8.49 -7.34
N VAL A 356 18.73 -9.28 -6.33
CA VAL A 356 19.43 -10.53 -5.97
C VAL A 356 19.40 -11.54 -7.11
N ARG A 357 18.24 -11.68 -7.80
CA ARG A 357 18.10 -12.62 -8.93
C ARG A 357 18.82 -12.18 -10.20
N GLY A 358 19.05 -10.88 -10.37
CA GLY A 358 19.79 -10.34 -11.51
C GLY A 358 21.32 -10.43 -11.36
N GLN A 359 21.81 -10.79 -10.17
CA GLN A 359 23.23 -10.98 -9.85
C GLN A 359 23.65 -12.48 -9.80
N ALA A 360 22.69 -13.40 -9.80
CA ALA A 360 22.88 -14.84 -9.87
C ALA A 360 22.67 -15.36 -11.31
#